data_cece5e164a6fe63906b3aa3fbf2f2435
#
_entry.id   cece5e164a6fe63906b3aa3fbf2f2435
#
_cell.length_a   1.000
_cell.length_b   1.000
_cell.length_c   1.000
_cell.angle_alpha   90.00
_cell.angle_beta   90.00
_cell.angle_gamma   90.00
#
_symmetry.space_group_name_H-M   'P 1'
#
loop_
_entity.id
_entity.type
_entity.pdbx_description
1 polymer ?
#
loop_
_entity_poly.entity_id
_entity_poly.type
_entity_poly.pdbx_seq_one_letter_code
_entity_poly.pdbx_strand_id
1 'polypeptide(L)'
;VLSDMGQAYTDWFRGENGMDGAECIARMDELQQSSLNRSDQHYFCESTENFTLEETGRLIGKVLGSAVGADAVLIPLGQYHGPGVGLRDGITGKLYKGKINLETMTTILPTYDGKYAVMTMTGAQVKELARMGFDADGDGNPYPYLLLTGGDADLEDETTYRVAFLSGGYTEETGNAYSVQIMEGSLKSYLQKWMEAQGTISPASNPWE
;
A
#
# COMPACT_ATOMS: atom_id res chain seq x y z
N VAL A 1 -8.55 7.79 -21.40
CA VAL A 1 -8.61 7.82 -19.94
C VAL A 1 -7.40 8.51 -19.33
N LEU A 2 -6.14 8.04 -19.56
CA LEU A 2 -4.94 8.77 -19.09
C LEU A 2 -4.84 10.17 -19.73
N SER A 3 -5.23 10.31 -20.99
CA SER A 3 -5.33 11.61 -21.65
C SER A 3 -6.39 12.50 -21.00
N ASP A 4 -7.51 11.94 -20.61
CA ASP A 4 -8.60 12.67 -19.98
C ASP A 4 -8.21 13.15 -18.57
N MET A 5 -7.47 12.33 -17.80
CA MET A 5 -6.90 12.72 -16.51
C MET A 5 -5.85 13.82 -16.66
N GLY A 6 -4.97 13.69 -17.65
CA GLY A 6 -3.98 14.71 -17.96
C GLY A 6 -4.62 16.02 -18.37
N GLN A 7 -5.69 15.98 -19.17
CA GLN A 7 -6.43 17.17 -19.57
C GLN A 7 -7.14 17.81 -18.38
N ALA A 8 -7.82 17.04 -17.54
CA ALA A 8 -8.47 17.56 -16.33
C ALA A 8 -7.50 18.25 -15.38
N TYR A 9 -6.30 17.68 -15.19
CA TYR A 9 -5.25 18.30 -14.40
C TYR A 9 -4.74 19.61 -15.04
N THR A 10 -4.55 19.61 -16.36
CA THR A 10 -4.11 20.79 -17.09
C THR A 10 -5.15 21.91 -17.03
N ASP A 11 -6.42 21.58 -17.19
CA ASP A 11 -7.52 22.53 -17.14
C ASP A 11 -7.68 23.13 -15.74
N TRP A 12 -7.54 22.29 -14.70
CA TRP A 12 -7.50 22.79 -13.32
C TRP A 12 -6.30 23.72 -13.08
N PHE A 13 -5.11 23.29 -13.47
CA PHE A 13 -3.90 24.07 -13.26
C PHE A 13 -3.93 25.43 -13.99
N ARG A 14 -4.59 25.48 -15.14
CA ARG A 14 -4.80 26.70 -15.91
C ARG A 14 -6.02 27.52 -15.50
N GLY A 15 -6.89 26.93 -14.69
CA GLY A 15 -8.17 27.56 -14.32
C GLY A 15 -9.16 27.70 -15.47
N GLU A 16 -8.98 26.93 -16.57
CA GLU A 16 -9.76 27.06 -17.79
C GLU A 16 -11.21 26.58 -17.65
N ASN A 17 -11.47 25.61 -16.73
CA ASN A 17 -12.80 25.07 -16.46
C ASN A 17 -13.44 25.55 -15.16
N GLY A 18 -12.73 26.37 -14.39
CA GLY A 18 -13.22 26.91 -13.13
C GLY A 18 -13.37 25.90 -11.99
N MET A 19 -12.87 24.66 -12.17
CA MET A 19 -12.86 23.68 -11.09
C MET A 19 -11.89 24.09 -9.98
N ASP A 20 -12.31 23.95 -8.73
CA ASP A 20 -11.39 24.06 -7.62
C ASP A 20 -10.55 22.76 -7.45
N GLY A 21 -9.60 22.79 -6.52
CA GLY A 21 -8.70 21.66 -6.30
C GLY A 21 -9.43 20.38 -5.88
N ALA A 22 -10.49 20.49 -5.09
CA ALA A 22 -11.28 19.35 -4.63
C ALA A 22 -12.11 18.74 -5.77
N GLU A 23 -12.71 19.57 -6.61
CA GLU A 23 -13.46 19.12 -7.78
C GLU A 23 -12.55 18.42 -8.80
N CYS A 24 -11.34 18.94 -9.01
CA CYS A 24 -10.36 18.31 -9.90
C CYS A 24 -9.93 16.95 -9.38
N ILE A 25 -9.65 16.82 -8.08
CA ILE A 25 -9.29 15.53 -7.46
C ILE A 25 -10.45 14.55 -7.60
N ALA A 26 -11.68 14.96 -7.32
CA ALA A 26 -12.86 14.12 -7.47
C ALA A 26 -13.01 13.62 -8.92
N ARG A 27 -12.80 14.50 -9.89
CA ARG A 27 -12.86 14.12 -11.31
C ARG A 27 -11.76 13.15 -11.71
N MET A 28 -10.56 13.34 -11.21
CA MET A 28 -9.46 12.40 -11.43
C MET A 28 -9.76 11.02 -10.83
N ASP A 29 -10.30 10.97 -9.61
CA ASP A 29 -10.71 9.73 -8.96
C ASP A 29 -11.80 9.00 -9.78
N GLU A 30 -12.81 9.70 -10.28
CA GLU A 30 -13.84 9.13 -11.16
C GLU A 30 -13.26 8.53 -12.44
N LEU A 31 -12.35 9.26 -13.11
CA LEU A 31 -11.71 8.80 -14.33
C LEU A 31 -10.83 7.57 -14.07
N GLN A 32 -10.10 7.54 -12.99
CA GLN A 32 -9.29 6.40 -12.59
C GLN A 32 -10.16 5.19 -12.29
N GLN A 33 -11.20 5.34 -11.50
CA GLN A 33 -12.16 4.27 -11.20
C GLN A 33 -12.81 3.72 -12.48
N SER A 34 -13.25 4.60 -13.36
CA SER A 34 -13.85 4.22 -14.65
C SER A 34 -12.87 3.44 -15.53
N SER A 35 -11.57 3.83 -15.52
CA SER A 35 -10.53 3.13 -16.26
C SER A 35 -10.32 1.70 -15.75
N LEU A 36 -10.17 1.55 -14.44
CA LEU A 36 -9.93 0.26 -13.82
C LEU A 36 -11.11 -0.72 -13.98
N ASN A 37 -12.34 -0.20 -14.04
CA ASN A 37 -13.54 -1.02 -14.23
C ASN A 37 -13.83 -1.42 -15.70
N ARG A 38 -13.11 -0.86 -16.67
CA ARG A 38 -13.31 -1.19 -18.10
C ARG A 38 -12.70 -2.51 -18.55
N SER A 39 -11.94 -3.14 -17.70
CA SER A 39 -11.17 -4.31 -18.10
C SER A 39 -12.06 -5.51 -18.42
N ASP A 40 -11.87 -6.07 -19.61
CA ASP A 40 -12.36 -7.41 -19.99
C ASP A 40 -11.50 -8.51 -19.34
N GLN A 41 -10.51 -8.11 -18.56
CA GLN A 41 -9.55 -9.02 -17.92
C GLN A 41 -10.21 -9.75 -16.75
N HIS A 42 -9.62 -10.88 -16.43
CA HIS A 42 -9.95 -11.62 -15.21
C HIS A 42 -9.86 -10.72 -13.99
N TYR A 43 -10.91 -10.65 -13.19
CA TYR A 43 -10.93 -9.95 -11.93
C TYR A 43 -10.90 -10.93 -10.76
N PHE A 44 -10.26 -10.53 -9.68
CA PHE A 44 -10.04 -11.37 -8.50
C PHE A 44 -11.23 -11.33 -7.55
N CYS A 45 -11.76 -10.15 -7.32
CA CYS A 45 -12.92 -9.90 -6.48
C CYS A 45 -13.57 -8.57 -6.85
N GLU A 46 -14.63 -8.20 -6.12
CA GLU A 46 -15.29 -6.91 -6.24
C GLU A 46 -15.20 -6.15 -4.92
N SER A 47 -14.79 -4.89 -4.98
CA SER A 47 -14.92 -3.99 -3.83
C SER A 47 -16.31 -3.38 -3.79
N THR A 48 -16.96 -3.45 -2.63
CA THR A 48 -18.30 -2.89 -2.44
C THR A 48 -18.27 -1.38 -2.18
N GLU A 49 -17.11 -0.83 -1.79
CA GLU A 49 -16.91 0.55 -1.40
C GLU A 49 -15.57 1.09 -1.89
N ASN A 50 -15.41 2.43 -1.90
CA ASN A 50 -14.12 3.06 -2.07
C ASN A 50 -13.32 2.97 -0.77
N PHE A 51 -12.04 2.69 -0.89
CA PHE A 51 -11.09 2.74 0.22
C PHE A 51 -10.37 4.08 0.24
N THR A 52 -9.96 4.54 1.40
CA THR A 52 -8.88 5.53 1.53
C THR A 52 -7.52 4.88 1.26
N LEU A 53 -6.47 5.68 1.13
CA LEU A 53 -5.10 5.16 1.01
C LEU A 53 -4.71 4.34 2.26
N GLU A 54 -5.06 4.83 3.44
CA GLU A 54 -4.78 4.15 4.70
C GLU A 54 -5.53 2.82 4.82
N GLU A 55 -6.83 2.78 4.50
CA GLU A 55 -7.61 1.54 4.50
C GLU A 55 -7.07 0.52 3.49
N THR A 56 -6.61 0.98 2.32
CA THR A 56 -5.93 0.13 1.35
C THR A 56 -4.64 -0.44 1.93
N GLY A 57 -3.82 0.39 2.58
CA GLY A 57 -2.62 -0.04 3.27
C GLY A 57 -2.90 -1.03 4.40
N ARG A 58 -3.94 -0.79 5.21
CA ARG A 58 -4.38 -1.70 6.27
C ARG A 58 -4.78 -3.06 5.73
N LEU A 59 -5.59 -3.11 4.69
CA LEU A 59 -5.98 -4.37 4.05
C LEU A 59 -4.76 -5.15 3.56
N ILE A 60 -3.88 -4.49 2.81
CA ILE A 60 -2.67 -5.10 2.25
C ILE A 60 -1.74 -5.60 3.34
N GLY A 61 -1.52 -4.80 4.37
CA GLY A 61 -0.69 -5.18 5.52
C GLY A 61 -1.26 -6.36 6.29
N LYS A 62 -2.56 -6.40 6.50
CA LYS A 62 -3.24 -7.53 7.17
C LYS A 62 -3.15 -8.82 6.35
N VAL A 63 -3.29 -8.75 5.02
CA VAL A 63 -3.05 -9.91 4.14
C VAL A 63 -1.61 -10.39 4.24
N LEU A 64 -0.63 -9.48 4.22
CA LEU A 64 0.78 -9.84 4.38
C LEU A 64 1.03 -10.49 5.74
N GLY A 65 0.59 -9.86 6.83
CA GLY A 65 0.77 -10.37 8.19
C GLY A 65 0.22 -11.79 8.36
N SER A 66 -1.01 -12.01 7.90
CA SER A 66 -1.65 -13.33 7.90
C SER A 66 -0.88 -14.35 7.06
N ALA A 67 -0.47 -13.98 5.84
CA ALA A 67 0.18 -14.89 4.90
C ALA A 67 1.56 -15.36 5.39
N VAL A 68 2.30 -14.53 6.13
CA VAL A 68 3.65 -14.85 6.59
C VAL A 68 3.72 -15.19 8.08
N GLY A 69 2.60 -15.16 8.79
CA GLY A 69 2.55 -15.41 10.24
C GLY A 69 3.36 -14.36 11.03
N ALA A 70 3.22 -13.08 10.67
CA ALA A 70 3.86 -12.00 11.39
C ALA A 70 3.01 -11.55 12.59
N ASP A 71 3.67 -11.08 13.66
CA ASP A 71 3.01 -10.47 14.81
C ASP A 71 2.69 -8.99 14.55
N ALA A 72 3.52 -8.34 13.73
CA ALA A 72 3.35 -6.96 13.32
C ALA A 72 3.77 -6.75 11.86
N VAL A 73 3.22 -5.71 11.23
CA VAL A 73 3.53 -5.34 9.85
C VAL A 73 3.76 -3.83 9.77
N LEU A 74 4.80 -3.43 9.06
CA LEU A 74 5.07 -2.04 8.72
C LEU A 74 4.90 -1.84 7.20
N ILE A 75 3.93 -1.01 6.84
CA ILE A 75 3.61 -0.67 5.45
C ILE A 75 3.91 0.81 5.22
N PRO A 76 4.83 1.17 4.34
CA PRO A 76 5.00 2.56 3.96
C PRO A 76 3.80 3.02 3.12
N LEU A 77 3.17 4.11 3.52
CA LEU A 77 2.17 4.81 2.73
C LEU A 77 2.91 5.84 1.88
N GLY A 78 3.36 5.41 0.72
CA GLY A 78 4.15 6.23 -0.17
C GLY A 78 3.30 7.06 -1.12
N GLN A 79 3.89 8.15 -1.58
CA GLN A 79 3.40 8.93 -2.72
C GLN A 79 4.43 8.85 -3.86
N TYR A 80 3.96 9.09 -5.07
CA TYR A 80 4.84 9.21 -6.22
C TYR A 80 5.73 10.45 -6.07
N HIS A 81 7.02 10.27 -5.97
CA HIS A 81 7.98 11.34 -6.19
C HIS A 81 8.13 11.58 -7.68
N GLY A 82 8.10 12.82 -8.09
CA GLY A 82 8.04 13.27 -9.46
C GLY A 82 9.08 12.70 -10.43
N PRO A 83 9.08 13.12 -11.69
CA PRO A 83 9.93 12.57 -12.72
C PRO A 83 11.41 12.75 -12.36
N GLY A 84 12.14 11.64 -12.30
CA GLY A 84 13.57 11.60 -12.01
C GLY A 84 13.95 10.93 -10.70
N VAL A 85 13.03 10.78 -9.76
CA VAL A 85 13.20 10.00 -8.54
C VAL A 85 12.43 8.70 -8.73
N GLY A 86 13.00 7.72 -9.32
CA GLY A 86 12.37 6.50 -9.83
C GLY A 86 11.71 5.56 -8.81
N LEU A 87 11.46 6.02 -7.60
CA LEU A 87 11.00 5.18 -6.51
C LEU A 87 9.52 5.43 -6.20
N ARG A 88 8.74 4.41 -6.45
CA ARG A 88 7.37 4.27 -5.99
C ARG A 88 7.37 3.22 -4.90
N ASP A 89 7.71 3.61 -3.68
CA ASP A 89 7.77 2.68 -2.58
C ASP A 89 6.49 2.73 -1.74
N GLY A 90 6.09 1.57 -1.25
CA GLY A 90 4.90 1.43 -0.45
C GLY A 90 3.58 1.40 -1.24
N ILE A 91 2.52 1.74 -0.56
CA ILE A 91 1.16 1.79 -1.13
C ILE A 91 0.93 3.19 -1.71
N THR A 92 0.76 3.27 -3.02
CA THR A 92 0.66 4.55 -3.75
C THR A 92 -0.72 4.83 -4.34
N GLY A 93 -1.66 3.90 -4.23
CA GLY A 93 -3.01 4.02 -4.77
C GLY A 93 -4.08 3.50 -3.83
N LYS A 94 -5.30 3.91 -4.09
CA LYS A 94 -6.50 3.47 -3.37
C LYS A 94 -7.18 2.32 -4.11
N LEU A 95 -7.86 1.44 -3.37
CA LEU A 95 -8.86 0.55 -3.94
C LEU A 95 -10.15 1.32 -4.17
N TYR A 96 -10.72 1.15 -5.34
CA TYR A 96 -11.99 1.75 -5.70
C TYR A 96 -13.10 0.70 -5.71
N LYS A 97 -14.32 1.15 -5.46
CA LYS A 97 -15.52 0.33 -5.65
C LYS A 97 -15.56 -0.23 -7.07
N GLY A 98 -15.85 -1.53 -7.19
CA GLY A 98 -15.94 -2.25 -8.44
C GLY A 98 -14.92 -3.38 -8.55
N LYS A 99 -14.66 -3.82 -9.77
CA LYS A 99 -13.80 -4.98 -10.07
C LYS A 99 -12.34 -4.68 -9.77
N ILE A 100 -11.68 -5.62 -9.09
CA ILE A 100 -10.26 -5.58 -8.79
C ILE A 100 -9.55 -6.64 -9.64
N ASN A 101 -8.58 -6.21 -10.40
CA ASN A 101 -7.80 -7.03 -11.33
C ASN A 101 -6.30 -6.75 -11.20
N LEU A 102 -5.50 -7.34 -12.05
CA LEU A 102 -4.04 -7.16 -12.04
C LEU A 102 -3.62 -5.70 -12.27
N GLU A 103 -4.35 -4.94 -13.09
CA GLU A 103 -4.07 -3.53 -13.34
C GLU A 103 -4.28 -2.71 -12.06
N THR A 104 -5.40 -2.95 -11.35
CA THR A 104 -5.65 -2.37 -10.02
C THR A 104 -4.48 -2.66 -9.08
N MET A 105 -4.05 -3.92 -8.99
CA MET A 105 -2.93 -4.32 -8.11
C MET A 105 -1.62 -3.62 -8.48
N THR A 106 -1.36 -3.43 -9.77
CA THR A 106 -0.16 -2.73 -10.24
C THR A 106 -0.21 -1.24 -9.93
N THR A 107 -1.40 -0.66 -9.88
CA THR A 107 -1.58 0.76 -9.53
C THR A 107 -1.33 1.01 -8.04
N ILE A 108 -1.80 0.13 -7.17
CA ILE A 108 -1.65 0.28 -5.72
C ILE A 108 -0.30 -0.20 -5.17
N LEU A 109 0.32 -1.18 -5.86
CA LEU A 109 1.66 -1.71 -5.57
C LEU A 109 2.56 -1.54 -6.80
N PRO A 110 2.99 -0.32 -7.12
CA PRO A 110 3.71 -0.05 -8.37
C PRO A 110 5.13 -0.64 -8.36
N THR A 111 5.73 -0.81 -7.20
CA THR A 111 7.04 -1.43 -7.07
C THR A 111 6.95 -2.94 -7.08
N TYR A 112 7.14 -3.50 -8.27
CA TYR A 112 7.51 -4.90 -8.44
C TYR A 112 6.49 -5.91 -7.89
N ASP A 113 6.92 -7.10 -7.73
CA ASP A 113 6.10 -8.23 -7.31
C ASP A 113 5.62 -8.16 -5.85
N GLY A 114 5.73 -6.99 -5.19
CA GLY A 114 5.42 -6.84 -3.79
C GLY A 114 6.35 -7.69 -2.92
N LYS A 115 7.65 -7.55 -3.15
CA LYS A 115 8.67 -8.17 -2.28
C LYS A 115 8.49 -7.69 -0.85
N TYR A 116 8.78 -8.54 0.09
CA TYR A 116 8.71 -8.24 1.51
C TYR A 116 9.87 -8.89 2.25
N ALA A 117 10.17 -8.34 3.41
CA ALA A 117 11.13 -8.91 4.34
C ALA A 117 10.43 -9.26 5.66
N VAL A 118 10.97 -10.21 6.39
CA VAL A 118 10.54 -10.54 7.74
C VAL A 118 11.74 -10.41 8.67
N MET A 119 11.54 -9.69 9.76
CA MET A 119 12.57 -9.41 10.75
C MET A 119 12.11 -9.80 12.15
N THR A 120 13.08 -10.01 13.03
CA THR A 120 12.84 -10.17 14.46
C THR A 120 13.26 -8.88 15.17
N MET A 121 12.31 -8.24 15.87
CA MET A 121 12.50 -6.92 16.50
C MET A 121 11.81 -6.88 17.86
N THR A 122 12.32 -6.07 18.79
CA THR A 122 11.60 -5.75 20.02
C THR A 122 10.47 -4.76 19.74
N GLY A 123 9.46 -4.71 20.61
CA GLY A 123 8.36 -3.75 20.47
C GLY A 123 8.84 -2.31 20.46
N ALA A 124 9.85 -1.97 21.28
CA ALA A 124 10.46 -0.65 21.27
C ALA A 124 11.08 -0.30 19.90
N GLN A 125 11.79 -1.24 19.28
CA GLN A 125 12.38 -1.06 17.94
C GLN A 125 11.30 -0.87 16.85
N VAL A 126 10.22 -1.65 16.91
CA VAL A 126 9.11 -1.52 15.95
C VAL A 126 8.44 -0.14 16.06
N LYS A 127 8.14 0.29 17.29
CA LYS A 127 7.53 1.60 17.56
C LYS A 127 8.43 2.75 17.09
N GLU A 128 9.73 2.67 17.37
CA GLU A 128 10.69 3.69 16.95
C GLU A 128 10.78 3.77 15.43
N LEU A 129 10.86 2.64 14.73
CA LEU A 129 10.90 2.62 13.28
C LEU A 129 9.59 3.16 12.66
N ALA A 130 8.44 2.80 13.23
CA ALA A 130 7.16 3.35 12.81
C ALA A 130 7.09 4.88 12.99
N ARG A 131 7.67 5.39 14.09
CA ARG A 131 7.75 6.83 14.38
C ARG A 131 8.70 7.58 13.45
N MET A 132 9.83 6.98 13.11
CA MET A 132 10.82 7.57 12.20
C MET A 132 10.27 7.71 10.77
N GLY A 133 9.42 6.79 10.36
CA GLY A 133 8.95 6.72 8.99
C GLY A 133 10.01 6.18 8.03
N PHE A 134 9.67 6.19 6.76
CA PHE A 134 10.49 5.67 5.66
C PHE A 134 10.94 6.81 4.74
N ASP A 135 12.24 7.00 4.61
CA ASP A 135 12.87 8.00 3.75
C ASP A 135 13.59 7.29 2.61
N ALA A 136 12.87 7.04 1.52
CA ALA A 136 13.32 6.22 0.39
C ALA A 136 14.46 6.88 -0.41
N ASP A 137 14.48 8.18 -0.47
CA ASP A 137 15.39 8.96 -1.30
C ASP A 137 16.41 9.78 -0.50
N GLY A 138 16.33 9.71 0.84
CA GLY A 138 17.28 10.39 1.72
C GLY A 138 17.15 11.90 1.72
N ASP A 139 15.99 12.43 1.33
CA ASP A 139 15.73 13.87 1.26
C ASP A 139 15.35 14.51 2.60
N GLY A 140 15.21 13.70 3.64
CA GLY A 140 14.82 14.11 4.98
C GLY A 140 13.30 14.28 5.18
N ASN A 141 12.49 13.83 4.23
CA ASN A 141 11.03 13.87 4.29
C ASN A 141 10.44 12.45 4.34
N PRO A 142 10.51 11.77 5.50
CA PRO A 142 10.08 10.38 5.59
C PRO A 142 8.57 10.22 5.41
N TYR A 143 8.18 9.15 4.73
CA TYR A 143 6.80 8.71 4.66
C TYR A 143 6.39 8.01 5.94
N PRO A 144 5.14 8.18 6.39
CA PRO A 144 4.67 7.46 7.55
C PRO A 144 4.60 5.96 7.27
N TYR A 145 5.10 5.17 8.21
CA TYR A 145 4.74 3.77 8.28
C TYR A 145 3.36 3.60 8.91
N LEU A 146 2.56 2.76 8.29
CA LEU A 146 1.38 2.20 8.92
C LEU A 146 1.83 0.96 9.72
N LEU A 147 1.77 1.05 11.04
CA LEU A 147 2.00 -0.07 11.93
C LEU A 147 0.68 -0.82 12.15
N LEU A 148 0.71 -2.11 11.88
CA LEU A 148 -0.40 -3.04 12.14
C LEU A 148 0.09 -4.15 13.04
N THR A 149 -0.77 -4.57 13.98
CA THR A 149 -0.50 -5.69 14.89
C THR A 149 -1.62 -6.72 14.81
N GLY A 150 -1.30 -7.97 15.03
CA GLY A 150 -2.29 -9.03 15.10
C GLY A 150 -3.26 -8.77 16.25
N GLY A 151 -4.57 -8.74 15.96
CA GLY A 151 -5.61 -8.46 16.94
C GLY A 151 -5.59 -7.03 17.50
N ASP A 152 -4.96 -6.07 16.79
CA ASP A 152 -4.79 -4.68 17.24
C ASP A 152 -4.11 -4.55 18.63
N ALA A 153 -3.28 -5.54 19.00
CA ALA A 153 -2.60 -5.59 20.29
C ALA A 153 -1.47 -4.55 20.38
N ASP A 154 -1.32 -3.95 21.55
CA ASP A 154 -0.17 -3.09 21.84
C ASP A 154 1.11 -3.94 21.93
N LEU A 155 2.19 -3.43 21.32
CA LEU A 155 3.50 -4.06 21.43
C LEU A 155 4.16 -3.70 22.77
N GLU A 156 4.64 -4.69 23.51
CA GLU A 156 5.44 -4.49 24.71
C GLU A 156 6.90 -4.25 24.33
N ASP A 157 7.55 -3.25 24.94
CA ASP A 157 8.86 -2.75 24.54
C ASP A 157 9.94 -3.82 24.51
N GLU A 158 9.99 -4.67 25.53
CA GLU A 158 11.02 -5.71 25.71
C GLU A 158 10.68 -7.05 25.03
N THR A 159 9.44 -7.20 24.54
CA THR A 159 8.99 -8.43 23.89
C THR A 159 9.47 -8.44 22.44
N THR A 160 9.89 -9.61 21.98
CA THR A 160 10.37 -9.82 20.62
C THR A 160 9.23 -10.30 19.71
N TYR A 161 9.10 -9.67 18.55
CA TYR A 161 8.06 -9.91 17.57
C TYR A 161 8.66 -10.26 16.22
N ARG A 162 7.92 -11.07 15.48
CA ARG A 162 8.15 -11.32 14.05
C ARG A 162 7.46 -10.22 13.25
N VAL A 163 8.24 -9.39 12.56
CA VAL A 163 7.75 -8.18 11.89
C VAL A 163 7.93 -8.31 10.39
N ALA A 164 6.86 -8.12 9.64
CA ALA A 164 6.92 -8.07 8.18
C ALA A 164 6.99 -6.62 7.68
N PHE A 165 7.78 -6.41 6.65
CA PHE A 165 7.91 -5.14 5.95
C PHE A 165 7.59 -5.32 4.48
N LEU A 166 6.83 -4.40 3.92
CA LEU A 166 6.79 -4.27 2.47
C LEU A 166 8.15 -3.74 1.98
N SER A 167 8.75 -4.41 1.00
CA SER A 167 10.06 -4.04 0.49
C SER A 167 10.03 -2.65 -0.16
N GLY A 168 11.12 -1.94 -0.05
CA GLY A 168 11.25 -0.52 -0.28
C GLY A 168 11.59 0.19 1.03
N GLY A 169 10.99 -0.23 2.14
CA GLY A 169 11.33 0.22 3.49
C GLY A 169 12.53 -0.48 4.12
N TYR A 170 13.25 -1.24 3.33
CA TYR A 170 14.39 -2.01 3.80
C TYR A 170 15.67 -1.51 3.16
N THR A 171 16.56 -0.99 3.97
CA THR A 171 17.92 -0.70 3.56
C THR A 171 18.87 -1.80 4.04
N GLU A 172 20.02 -1.93 3.37
CA GLU A 172 21.07 -2.85 3.79
C GLU A 172 21.55 -2.56 5.23
N GLU A 173 21.48 -1.32 5.64
CA GLU A 173 21.78 -0.86 7.00
C GLU A 173 20.75 -1.35 8.03
N THR A 174 19.47 -1.28 7.70
CA THR A 174 18.39 -1.85 8.52
C THR A 174 18.55 -3.36 8.64
N GLY A 175 18.93 -4.03 7.54
CA GLY A 175 19.17 -5.47 7.52
C GLY A 175 20.35 -5.92 8.38
N ASN A 176 21.39 -5.12 8.45
CA ASN A 176 22.55 -5.41 9.32
C ASN A 176 22.23 -5.19 10.81
N ALA A 177 21.25 -4.36 11.12
CA ALA A 177 20.83 -4.09 12.49
C ALA A 177 19.86 -5.15 13.05
N TYR A 178 19.15 -5.86 12.19
CA TYR A 178 18.12 -6.84 12.57
C TYR A 178 18.30 -8.14 11.79
N SER A 179 17.90 -9.27 12.38
CA SER A 179 17.91 -10.57 11.69
C SER A 179 16.87 -10.57 10.56
N VAL A 180 17.30 -10.28 9.34
CA VAL A 180 16.42 -10.19 8.17
C VAL A 180 16.33 -11.51 7.45
N GLN A 181 15.13 -11.93 7.15
CA GLN A 181 14.83 -12.97 6.18
C GLN A 181 14.15 -12.34 4.97
N ILE A 182 14.85 -12.24 3.85
CA ILE A 182 14.21 -11.94 2.57
C ILE A 182 13.44 -13.18 2.17
N MET A 183 12.12 -13.06 2.06
CA MET A 183 11.26 -14.19 1.77
C MET A 183 11.07 -14.31 0.26
N GLU A 184 11.14 -15.56 -0.23
CA GLU A 184 10.67 -15.87 -1.58
C GLU A 184 9.14 -15.81 -1.59
N GLY A 185 8.59 -15.02 -2.47
CA GLY A 185 7.15 -14.85 -2.64
C GLY A 185 6.79 -13.45 -3.10
N SER A 186 5.56 -13.32 -3.51
CA SER A 186 5.02 -12.05 -3.97
C SER A 186 3.79 -11.70 -3.13
N LEU A 187 3.81 -10.50 -2.54
CA LEU A 187 2.64 -9.98 -1.86
C LEU A 187 1.43 -9.90 -2.81
N LYS A 188 1.64 -9.60 -4.09
CA LYS A 188 0.58 -9.64 -5.12
C LYS A 188 -0.09 -11.00 -5.20
N SER A 189 0.70 -12.09 -5.12
CA SER A 189 0.14 -13.45 -5.14
C SER A 189 -0.68 -13.78 -3.89
N TYR A 190 -0.28 -13.31 -2.72
CA TYR A 190 -1.07 -13.46 -1.51
C TYR A 190 -2.37 -12.66 -1.58
N LEU A 191 -2.29 -11.42 -2.02
CA LEU A 191 -3.46 -10.56 -2.21
C LEU A 191 -4.44 -11.15 -3.23
N GLN A 192 -3.95 -11.60 -4.38
CA GLN A 192 -4.79 -12.23 -5.38
C GLN A 192 -5.52 -13.46 -4.81
N LYS A 193 -4.79 -14.40 -4.20
CA LYS A 193 -5.40 -15.61 -3.61
C LYS A 193 -6.42 -15.28 -2.55
N TRP A 194 -6.11 -14.32 -1.68
CA TRP A 194 -7.02 -13.90 -0.63
C TRP A 194 -8.28 -13.25 -1.22
N MET A 195 -8.13 -12.32 -2.16
CA MET A 195 -9.25 -11.66 -2.84
C MET A 195 -10.15 -12.62 -3.59
N GLU A 196 -9.57 -13.58 -4.33
CA GLU A 196 -10.33 -14.63 -5.04
C GLU A 196 -11.15 -15.49 -4.05
N ALA A 197 -10.59 -15.77 -2.88
CA ALA A 197 -11.30 -16.54 -1.84
C ALA A 197 -12.45 -15.75 -1.19
N GLN A 198 -12.34 -14.41 -1.12
CA GLN A 198 -13.40 -13.57 -0.54
C GLN A 198 -14.55 -13.31 -1.53
N GLY A 199 -14.26 -13.18 -2.82
CA GLY A 199 -15.23 -12.78 -3.84
C GLY A 199 -15.66 -11.31 -3.75
N THR A 200 -15.91 -10.79 -2.55
CA THR A 200 -16.19 -9.37 -2.27
C THR A 200 -15.39 -8.87 -1.08
N ILE A 201 -14.97 -7.61 -1.14
CA ILE A 201 -14.22 -6.93 -0.07
C ILE A 201 -14.78 -5.53 0.22
N SER A 202 -14.46 -5.03 1.41
CA SER A 202 -14.77 -3.67 1.83
C SER A 202 -13.68 -3.17 2.81
N PRO A 203 -13.66 -1.89 3.20
CA PRO A 203 -12.77 -1.38 4.24
C PRO A 203 -12.86 -2.13 5.58
N ALA A 204 -14.00 -2.76 5.85
CA ALA A 204 -14.22 -3.56 7.05
C ALA A 204 -13.67 -5.01 6.96
N SER A 205 -13.16 -5.43 5.78
CA SER A 205 -12.60 -6.77 5.63
C SER A 205 -11.35 -6.96 6.49
N ASN A 206 -11.29 -8.07 7.22
CA ASN A 206 -10.18 -8.35 8.14
C ASN A 206 -9.47 -9.67 7.80
N PRO A 207 -8.39 -9.63 7.01
CA PRO A 207 -7.65 -10.84 6.60
C PRO A 207 -6.80 -11.47 7.71
N TRP A 208 -6.66 -10.84 8.86
CA TRP A 208 -5.77 -11.28 9.94
C TRP A 208 -6.51 -12.00 11.09
N GLU A 209 -7.75 -12.38 10.88
CA GLU A 209 -8.54 -13.22 11.78
C GLU A 209 -8.27 -14.71 11.58
#